data_558fa39726bd888de3dd90294588d04e
#
_entry.id   558fa39726bd888de3dd90294588d04e
#
_cell.length_a   1.000
_cell.length_b   1.000
_cell.length_c   1.000
_cell.angle_alpha   90.00
_cell.angle_beta   90.00
_cell.angle_gamma   90.00
#
_symmetry.space_group_name_H-M   'P 1'
#
loop_
_entity.id
_entity.type
_entity.pdbx_description
1 polymer ?
#
loop_
_entity_poly.entity_id
_entity_poly.type
_entity_poly.pdbx_seq_one_letter_code
_entity_poly.pdbx_strand_id
1 'polypeptide(L)'
;MRLDIRYANHPEDSKHYTTEELRKHYLMETVFVADEVNLMYSHVDRVIAGGIMPVETKVKLEGCKELGSEFFLERRELGIINVGGAGKVIIDGTEYNMEAKDGLYV
;
A
#
# COMPACT_ATOMS: atom_id res chain seq x y z
N MET A 1 2.86 10.69 -2.01
CA MET A 1 2.15 9.43 -1.72
C MET A 1 0.82 9.42 -2.44
N ARG A 2 0.49 8.34 -3.10
CA ARG A 2 -0.77 8.15 -3.81
C ARG A 2 -1.63 7.14 -3.04
N LEU A 3 -2.80 7.57 -2.62
CA LEU A 3 -3.74 6.74 -1.85
C LEU A 3 -5.08 6.68 -2.57
N ASP A 4 -5.42 5.51 -3.07
CA ASP A 4 -6.69 5.23 -3.72
C ASP A 4 -7.64 4.62 -2.68
N ILE A 5 -8.77 5.27 -2.44
CA ILE A 5 -9.74 4.83 -1.43
C ILE A 5 -10.85 4.04 -2.10
N ARG A 6 -11.09 2.84 -1.61
CA ARG A 6 -12.13 1.93 -2.09
C ARG A 6 -13.10 1.63 -0.96
N TYR A 7 -14.38 1.84 -1.21
CA TYR A 7 -15.43 1.52 -0.25
C TYR A 7 -15.95 0.10 -0.43
N ALA A 8 -16.51 -0.46 0.64
CA ALA A 8 -17.13 -1.76 0.58
C ALA A 8 -18.40 -1.71 -0.28
N ASN A 9 -18.67 -2.78 -1.01
CA ASN A 9 -19.85 -2.90 -1.86
C ASN A 9 -20.75 -4.02 -1.33
N HIS A 10 -22.06 -3.83 -1.47
CA HIS A 10 -23.02 -4.86 -1.10
C HIS A 10 -22.92 -6.02 -2.11
N PRO A 11 -22.91 -7.30 -1.63
CA PRO A 11 -22.81 -8.44 -2.54
C PRO A 11 -23.90 -8.52 -3.59
N GLU A 12 -25.10 -8.07 -3.26
CA GLU A 12 -26.21 -8.06 -4.22
C GLU A 12 -25.97 -7.08 -5.37
N ASP A 13 -25.28 -5.97 -5.11
CA ASP A 13 -24.93 -4.99 -6.13
C ASP A 13 -23.79 -5.53 -7.01
N SER A 14 -22.77 -6.11 -6.41
CA SER A 14 -21.60 -6.58 -7.15
C SER A 14 -21.89 -7.72 -8.12
N LYS A 15 -22.96 -8.48 -7.89
CA LYS A 15 -23.41 -9.52 -8.83
C LYS A 15 -23.70 -8.97 -10.22
N HIS A 16 -24.08 -7.72 -10.31
CA HIS A 16 -24.51 -7.08 -11.55
C HIS A 16 -23.46 -6.18 -12.16
N TYR A 17 -22.27 -6.12 -11.57
CA TYR A 17 -21.20 -5.26 -12.06
C TYR A 17 -20.66 -5.73 -13.39
N THR A 18 -20.37 -4.76 -14.25
CA THR A 18 -19.63 -4.99 -15.49
C THR A 18 -18.16 -5.30 -15.14
N THR A 19 -17.40 -5.75 -16.13
CA THR A 19 -15.96 -5.97 -15.95
C THR A 19 -15.26 -4.68 -15.50
N GLU A 20 -15.61 -3.54 -16.06
CA GLU A 20 -15.04 -2.25 -15.67
C GLU A 20 -15.35 -1.90 -14.22
N GLU A 21 -16.59 -2.13 -13.79
CA GLU A 21 -16.99 -1.88 -12.41
C GLU A 21 -16.28 -2.81 -11.42
N LEU A 22 -16.11 -4.08 -11.77
CA LEU A 22 -15.35 -5.03 -10.96
C LEU A 22 -13.90 -4.60 -10.83
N ARG A 23 -13.27 -4.17 -11.91
CA ARG A 23 -11.90 -3.64 -11.89
C ARG A 23 -11.79 -2.41 -11.00
N LYS A 24 -12.71 -1.48 -11.14
CA LYS A 24 -12.74 -0.25 -10.36
C LYS A 24 -12.85 -0.52 -8.85
N HIS A 25 -13.70 -1.45 -8.46
CA HIS A 25 -13.98 -1.70 -7.04
C HIS A 25 -13.03 -2.70 -6.38
N TYR A 26 -12.53 -3.68 -7.12
CA TYR A 26 -11.82 -4.82 -6.53
C TYR A 26 -10.39 -5.03 -7.01
N LEU A 27 -9.95 -4.35 -8.06
CA LEU A 27 -8.63 -4.58 -8.61
C LEU A 27 -7.71 -3.38 -8.40
N MET A 28 -6.51 -3.65 -7.92
CA MET A 28 -5.42 -2.68 -7.95
C MET A 28 -4.56 -3.00 -9.17
N GLU A 29 -4.81 -2.32 -10.29
CA GLU A 29 -4.13 -2.61 -11.54
C GLU A 29 -2.66 -2.23 -11.53
N THR A 30 -2.32 -1.12 -10.88
CA THR A 30 -0.95 -0.62 -10.81
C THR A 30 -0.49 -0.65 -9.36
N VAL A 31 0.48 -1.52 -9.06
CA VAL A 31 1.04 -1.65 -7.71
C VAL A 31 2.30 -0.82 -7.57
N PHE A 32 3.22 -0.91 -8.52
CA PHE A 32 4.52 -0.26 -8.44
C PHE A 32 4.65 0.89 -9.43
N VAL A 33 4.99 2.06 -8.90
CA VAL A 33 5.33 3.24 -9.68
C VAL A 33 6.67 3.76 -9.18
N ALA A 34 7.61 4.00 -10.10
CA ALA A 34 8.96 4.42 -9.74
C ALA A 34 8.95 5.67 -8.84
N ASP A 35 9.67 5.59 -7.74
CA ASP A 35 9.87 6.67 -6.77
C ASP A 35 8.58 7.21 -6.14
N GLU A 36 7.53 6.38 -6.12
CA GLU A 36 6.27 6.71 -5.48
C GLU A 36 5.84 5.66 -4.46
N VAL A 37 5.12 6.11 -3.48
CA VAL A 37 4.33 5.27 -2.57
C VAL A 37 2.93 5.18 -3.16
N ASN A 38 2.52 4.02 -3.63
CA ASN A 38 1.24 3.78 -4.29
C ASN A 38 0.41 2.80 -3.49
N LEU A 39 -0.64 3.29 -2.85
CA LEU A 39 -1.43 2.54 -1.89
C LEU A 39 -2.91 2.53 -2.27
N MET A 40 -3.59 1.45 -1.92
CA MET A 40 -5.03 1.32 -1.98
C MET A 40 -5.56 1.08 -0.56
N TYR A 41 -6.43 1.97 -0.10
CA TYR A 41 -7.12 1.82 1.18
C TYR A 41 -8.49 1.21 0.91
N SER A 42 -8.66 -0.03 1.31
CA SER A 42 -9.95 -0.72 1.21
C SER A 42 -10.72 -0.61 2.52
N HIS A 43 -11.98 -0.21 2.44
CA HIS A 43 -12.88 -0.22 3.58
C HIS A 43 -13.43 -1.61 3.90
N VAL A 44 -13.08 -2.62 3.11
CA VAL A 44 -13.27 -4.02 3.49
C VAL A 44 -12.17 -4.35 4.50
N ASP A 45 -12.54 -4.52 5.76
CA ASP A 45 -11.64 -4.74 6.90
C ASP A 45 -10.59 -3.64 7.12
N ARG A 46 -10.72 -2.50 6.48
CA ARG A 46 -9.79 -1.36 6.61
C ARG A 46 -8.33 -1.73 6.37
N VAL A 47 -8.10 -2.51 5.33
CA VAL A 47 -6.77 -2.94 4.91
C VAL A 47 -6.19 -1.98 3.90
N ILE A 48 -4.91 -1.66 4.07
CA ILE A 48 -4.15 -0.91 3.07
C ILE A 48 -3.17 -1.88 2.41
N ALA A 49 -3.18 -1.90 1.10
CA ALA A 49 -2.24 -2.68 0.32
C ALA A 49 -1.63 -1.80 -0.77
N GLY A 50 -0.42 -2.11 -1.17
CA GLY A 50 0.19 -1.34 -2.23
C GLY A 50 1.64 -1.67 -2.47
N GLY A 51 2.31 -0.80 -3.20
CA GLY A 51 3.69 -0.97 -3.59
C GLY A 51 4.51 0.30 -3.42
N ILE A 52 5.77 0.09 -3.13
CA ILE A 52 6.77 1.15 -3.01
C ILE A 52 7.96 0.69 -3.84
N MET A 53 8.37 1.53 -4.79
CA MET A 53 9.45 1.19 -5.71
C MET A 53 10.46 2.32 -5.81
N PRO A 54 11.34 2.48 -4.81
CA PRO A 54 12.42 3.47 -4.89
C PRO A 54 13.42 3.06 -5.97
N VAL A 55 13.71 3.96 -6.90
CA VAL A 55 14.66 3.76 -8.01
C VAL A 55 15.76 4.80 -7.93
N GLU A 56 15.40 6.07 -8.02
CA GLU A 56 16.34 7.20 -8.02
C GLU A 56 16.44 7.87 -6.65
N THR A 57 15.36 7.84 -5.87
CA THR A 57 15.26 8.53 -4.58
C THR A 57 14.71 7.64 -3.49
N LYS A 58 14.95 8.03 -2.25
CA LYS A 58 14.25 7.45 -1.11
C LYS A 58 12.81 7.92 -1.12
N VAL A 59 11.89 7.03 -0.81
CA VAL A 59 10.47 7.38 -0.65
C VAL A 59 10.09 7.21 0.81
N LYS A 60 9.16 8.04 1.27
CA LYS A 60 8.75 8.06 2.66
C LYS A 60 7.27 7.72 2.80
N LEU A 61 6.98 6.86 3.76
CA LEU A 61 5.61 6.55 4.13
C LEU A 61 5.15 7.55 5.18
N GLU A 62 4.19 8.37 4.83
CA GLU A 62 3.72 9.47 5.68
C GLU A 62 2.28 9.26 6.13
N GLY A 63 1.91 9.89 7.25
CA GLY A 63 0.53 10.00 7.64
C GLY A 63 -0.23 10.91 6.69
N CYS A 64 -1.52 10.70 6.60
CA CYS A 64 -2.38 11.51 5.77
C CYS A 64 -3.76 11.70 6.40
N LYS A 65 -4.50 12.66 5.89
CA LYS A 65 -5.83 13.01 6.39
C LYS A 65 -6.79 11.82 6.38
N GLU A 66 -6.72 11.02 5.34
CA GLU A 66 -7.60 9.87 5.13
C GLU A 66 -7.39 8.78 6.18
N LEU A 67 -6.21 8.71 6.77
CA LEU A 67 -5.89 7.76 7.83
C LEU A 67 -6.16 8.33 9.23
N GLY A 68 -6.33 9.65 9.34
CA GLY A 68 -6.55 10.31 10.62
C GLY A 68 -5.37 10.18 11.58
N SER A 69 -4.15 10.08 11.06
CA SER A 69 -2.94 9.85 11.84
C SER A 69 -1.86 10.88 11.50
N GLU A 70 -1.00 11.21 12.48
CA GLU A 70 0.13 12.12 12.29
C GLU A 70 1.26 11.44 11.53
N PHE A 71 1.48 10.15 11.79
CA PHE A 71 2.42 9.32 11.02
C PHE A 71 1.75 8.01 10.65
N PHE A 72 2.28 7.36 9.61
CA PHE A 72 1.60 6.23 8.95
C PHE A 72 1.25 5.09 9.90
N LEU A 73 2.18 4.68 10.77
CA LEU A 73 2.00 3.54 11.68
C LEU A 73 1.56 3.92 13.10
N GLU A 74 1.00 5.10 13.27
CA GLU A 74 0.51 5.53 14.59
C GLU A 74 -0.49 4.53 15.19
N ARG A 75 -1.35 3.95 14.35
CA ARG A 75 -2.41 3.03 14.78
C ARG A 75 -2.51 1.79 13.92
N ARG A 76 -1.43 1.44 13.21
CA ARG A 76 -1.41 0.35 12.25
C ARG A 76 -0.11 -0.43 12.34
N GLU A 77 -0.19 -1.66 11.88
CA GLU A 77 0.96 -2.53 11.66
C GLU A 77 1.28 -2.56 10.17
N LEU A 78 2.51 -2.88 9.84
CA LEU A 78 2.96 -2.95 8.45
C LEU A 78 3.71 -4.26 8.21
N GLY A 79 3.30 -4.99 7.19
CA GLY A 79 4.07 -6.09 6.64
C GLY A 79 4.68 -5.67 5.32
N ILE A 80 5.94 -5.96 5.12
CA ILE A 80 6.66 -5.66 3.88
C ILE A 80 7.23 -6.96 3.33
N ILE A 81 7.03 -7.20 2.04
CA ILE A 81 7.69 -8.30 1.32
C ILE A 81 8.45 -7.66 0.16
N ASN A 82 9.76 -7.90 0.11
CA ASN A 82 10.57 -7.41 -1.00
C ASN A 82 10.48 -8.38 -2.18
N VAL A 83 9.82 -7.93 -3.24
CA VAL A 83 9.66 -8.72 -4.47
C VAL A 83 10.60 -8.28 -5.58
N GLY A 84 11.47 -7.32 -5.31
CA GLY A 84 12.47 -6.80 -6.24
C GLY A 84 13.89 -7.17 -5.87
N GLY A 85 14.83 -6.33 -6.27
CA GLY A 85 16.23 -6.45 -5.89
C GLY A 85 16.49 -6.02 -4.45
N ALA A 86 17.73 -6.16 -4.01
CA ALA A 86 18.14 -5.76 -2.66
C ALA A 86 17.84 -4.28 -2.40
N GLY A 87 17.39 -3.98 -1.21
CA GLY A 87 17.06 -2.62 -0.78
C GLY A 87 17.17 -2.46 0.72
N LYS A 88 16.69 -1.32 1.20
CA LYS A 88 16.71 -0.98 2.62
C LYS A 88 15.41 -0.38 3.07
N VAL A 89 15.03 -0.66 4.29
CA VAL A 89 13.94 0.01 4.98
C VAL A 89 14.53 0.73 6.19
N ILE A 90 14.20 1.99 6.36
CA ILE A 90 14.68 2.81 7.48
C ILE A 90 13.50 3.13 8.38
N ILE A 91 13.60 2.75 9.65
CA ILE A 91 12.56 2.95 10.66
C ILE A 91 13.21 3.63 11.84
N ASP A 92 12.75 4.83 12.15
CA ASP A 92 13.27 5.63 13.29
C ASP A 92 14.81 5.70 13.29
N GLY A 93 15.40 5.92 12.12
CA GLY A 93 16.85 6.03 11.94
C GLY A 93 17.61 4.70 11.86
N THR A 94 16.98 3.57 12.11
CA THR A 94 17.59 2.25 12.00
C THR A 94 17.38 1.68 10.60
N GLU A 95 18.48 1.23 9.97
CA GLU A 95 18.43 0.62 8.65
C GLU A 95 18.27 -0.91 8.74
N TYR A 96 17.35 -1.43 7.94
CA TYR A 96 17.12 -2.86 7.76
C TYR A 96 17.37 -3.22 6.31
N ASN A 97 18.36 -4.07 6.07
CA ASN A 97 18.64 -4.57 4.72
C ASN A 97 17.61 -5.64 4.34
N MET A 98 17.09 -5.54 3.13
CA MET A 98 16.14 -6.51 2.60
C MET A 98 16.62 -7.04 1.26
N GLU A 99 16.93 -8.33 1.23
CA GLU A 99 17.20 -9.05 0.00
C GLU A 99 15.89 -9.43 -0.68
N ALA A 100 15.97 -9.91 -1.92
CA ALA A 100 14.80 -10.41 -2.64
C ALA A 100 14.09 -11.49 -1.83
N LYS A 101 12.77 -11.40 -1.71
CA LYS A 101 11.89 -12.31 -0.96
C LYS A 101 11.96 -12.20 0.57
N ASP A 102 12.75 -11.28 1.10
CA ASP A 102 12.74 -11.02 2.54
C ASP A 102 11.43 -10.36 2.96
N GLY A 103 11.02 -10.64 4.18
CA GLY A 103 9.87 -10.01 4.82
C GLY A 103 10.29 -9.21 6.04
N LEU A 104 9.55 -8.15 6.33
CA LEU A 104 9.75 -7.31 7.50
C LEU A 104 8.38 -6.98 8.09
N TYR A 105 8.28 -7.12 9.40
CA TYR A 105 7.11 -6.71 10.16
C TYR A 105 7.46 -5.51 11.03
N VAL A 106 6.60 -4.48 10.99
CA VAL A 106 6.80 -3.23 11.72
C VAL A 106 5.60 -2.91 12.59
#